data_a04574f9c1166b119bc6ba2288469e64
#
_entry.id   a04574f9c1166b119bc6ba2288469e64
#
_cell.length_a   1.000
_cell.length_b   1.000
_cell.length_c   1.000
_cell.angle_alpha   90.00
_cell.angle_beta   90.00
_cell.angle_gamma   90.00
#
_symmetry.space_group_name_H-M   'P 1'
#
loop_
_entity.id
_entity.type
_entity.pdbx_description
1 polymer ?
#
loop_
_entity_poly.entity_id
_entity_poly.type
_entity_poly.pdbx_seq_one_letter_code
_entity_poly.pdbx_strand_id
1 'polypeptide(L)'
;KELKMTQEQLAQRLGIGKAALSMIETGKCGLSTRNKNILVQDLNVNPDWIETGEGNMFNADPALNSFRHRTDNTLPMQSVPLYSIEGTAGLVPLFNEQNEQKPVNFIHIPNLPKCDGAIYVSGDSMYPLLKSGDIVLYKQLHNIEDIFWGDMYLLSIDLEGEEYIVVKYIQKSEREGYVKLVSQNPHHADKDIEISRIRAIALVKASIRMNSIR
;
A
#
# COMPACT_ATOMS: atom_id res chain seq x y z
N LYS A 1 13.21 13.91 31.85
CA LYS A 1 12.24 12.91 32.38
C LYS A 1 11.94 11.85 31.31
N GLU A 2 11.74 12.22 30.08
CA GLU A 2 11.41 11.32 28.96
C GLU A 2 12.52 10.28 28.68
N LEU A 3 13.79 10.67 28.77
CA LEU A 3 14.94 9.77 28.59
C LEU A 3 15.15 8.79 29.75
N LYS A 4 14.37 8.86 30.84
CA LYS A 4 14.52 8.06 32.07
C LYS A 4 15.96 8.06 32.66
N MET A 5 16.69 9.15 32.39
CA MET A 5 18.07 9.36 32.84
C MET A 5 18.15 10.51 33.85
N THR A 6 19.10 10.44 34.78
CA THR A 6 19.43 11.59 35.62
C THR A 6 20.26 12.60 34.85
N GLN A 7 20.29 13.86 35.31
CA GLN A 7 21.17 14.88 34.69
C GLN A 7 22.63 14.45 34.67
N GLU A 8 23.10 13.74 35.66
CA GLU A 8 24.46 13.25 35.79
C GLU A 8 24.76 12.19 34.69
N GLN A 9 23.84 11.24 34.50
CA GLN A 9 23.95 10.20 33.46
C GLN A 9 23.91 10.81 32.06
N LEU A 10 23.03 11.78 31.82
CA LEU A 10 22.97 12.45 30.53
C LEU A 10 24.23 13.29 30.27
N ALA A 11 24.72 14.03 31.26
CA ALA A 11 25.96 14.81 31.16
C ALA A 11 27.15 13.92 30.83
N GLN A 12 27.28 12.77 31.50
CA GLN A 12 28.32 11.78 31.25
C GLN A 12 28.23 11.21 29.81
N ARG A 13 27.01 10.90 29.34
CA ARG A 13 26.79 10.38 27.98
C ARG A 13 27.16 11.39 26.92
N LEU A 14 26.89 12.67 27.15
CA LEU A 14 27.24 13.78 26.24
C LEU A 14 28.71 14.20 26.38
N GLY A 15 29.45 13.67 27.37
CA GLY A 15 30.84 14.02 27.62
C GLY A 15 31.03 15.46 28.12
N ILE A 16 30.02 16.00 28.84
CA ILE A 16 30.03 17.37 29.39
C ILE A 16 29.83 17.34 30.91
N GLY A 17 30.20 18.43 31.59
CA GLY A 17 29.93 18.57 33.03
C GLY A 17 28.45 18.85 33.30
N LYS A 18 27.98 18.42 34.50
CA LYS A 18 26.60 18.66 34.96
C LYS A 18 26.19 20.15 34.93
N ALA A 19 27.13 21.07 35.25
CA ALA A 19 26.89 22.50 35.18
C ALA A 19 26.65 22.98 33.72
N ALA A 20 27.41 22.41 32.76
CA ALA A 20 27.21 22.74 31.34
C ALA A 20 25.85 22.23 30.82
N LEU A 21 25.45 20.99 31.23
CA LEU A 21 24.14 20.46 30.88
C LEU A 21 23.01 21.35 31.45
N SER A 22 23.10 21.77 32.71
CA SER A 22 22.13 22.68 33.31
C SER A 22 22.02 24.03 32.60
N MET A 23 23.12 24.57 32.06
CA MET A 23 23.11 25.77 31.24
C MET A 23 22.42 25.54 29.88
N ILE A 24 22.55 24.39 29.29
CA ILE A 24 21.87 24.02 28.06
C ILE A 24 20.35 23.87 28.33
N GLU A 25 19.97 23.13 29.37
CA GLU A 25 18.55 22.93 29.76
C GLU A 25 17.84 24.25 30.11
N THR A 26 18.55 25.22 30.62
CA THR A 26 17.99 26.56 30.93
C THR A 26 18.07 27.54 29.77
N GLY A 27 18.52 27.08 28.58
CA GLY A 27 18.63 27.92 27.38
C GLY A 27 19.75 28.94 27.40
N LYS A 28 20.67 28.90 28.42
CA LYS A 28 21.82 29.83 28.51
C LYS A 28 22.94 29.48 27.54
N CYS A 29 23.01 28.23 27.11
CA CYS A 29 23.98 27.74 26.12
C CYS A 29 23.26 26.84 25.10
N GLY A 30 23.66 26.91 23.83
CA GLY A 30 23.18 26.04 22.78
C GLY A 30 23.85 24.67 22.82
N LEU A 31 23.17 23.66 22.23
CA LEU A 31 23.77 22.33 21.99
C LEU A 31 24.82 22.40 20.89
N SER A 32 26.02 21.87 21.16
CA SER A 32 27.04 21.70 20.12
C SER A 32 26.63 20.64 19.10
N THR A 33 27.15 20.74 17.87
CA THR A 33 26.88 19.75 16.80
C THR A 33 27.23 18.31 17.24
N ARG A 34 28.32 18.15 18.00
CA ARG A 34 28.72 16.87 18.58
C ARG A 34 27.65 16.30 19.51
N ASN A 35 27.12 17.15 20.40
CA ASN A 35 26.11 16.72 21.37
C ASN A 35 24.76 16.42 20.70
N LYS A 36 24.38 17.19 19.65
CA LYS A 36 23.23 16.90 18.81
C LYS A 36 23.37 15.52 18.16
N ASN A 37 24.53 15.19 17.60
CA ASN A 37 24.77 13.88 16.99
C ASN A 37 24.65 12.72 18.00
N ILE A 38 25.17 12.90 19.22
CA ILE A 38 25.04 11.87 20.29
C ILE A 38 23.57 11.67 20.66
N LEU A 39 22.79 12.76 20.80
CA LEU A 39 21.35 12.67 21.10
C LEU A 39 20.59 11.90 19.98
N VAL A 40 20.93 12.17 18.72
CA VAL A 40 20.28 11.52 17.57
C VAL A 40 20.70 10.06 17.43
N GLN A 41 22.00 9.77 17.48
CA GLN A 41 22.52 8.43 17.18
C GLN A 41 22.43 7.47 18.37
N ASP A 42 22.74 7.93 19.58
CA ASP A 42 22.83 7.07 20.75
C ASP A 42 21.51 7.01 21.56
N LEU A 43 20.73 8.07 21.50
CA LEU A 43 19.49 8.20 22.29
C LEU A 43 18.24 8.29 21.39
N ASN A 44 18.38 8.11 20.11
CA ASN A 44 17.30 8.10 19.10
C ASN A 44 16.36 9.31 19.17
N VAL A 45 16.92 10.48 19.56
CA VAL A 45 16.15 11.73 19.59
C VAL A 45 15.95 12.26 18.18
N ASN A 46 14.75 12.74 17.90
CA ASN A 46 14.42 13.32 16.60
C ASN A 46 15.16 14.65 16.40
N PRO A 47 15.96 14.79 15.31
CA PRO A 47 16.68 16.03 15.03
C PRO A 47 15.76 17.26 14.88
N ASP A 48 14.59 17.11 14.27
CA ASP A 48 13.63 18.20 14.09
C ASP A 48 13.10 18.68 15.45
N TRP A 49 12.86 17.72 16.38
CA TRP A 49 12.45 18.07 17.73
C TRP A 49 13.53 18.83 18.52
N ILE A 50 14.82 18.50 18.30
CA ILE A 50 15.94 19.23 18.92
C ILE A 50 15.98 20.70 18.46
N GLU A 51 15.56 20.97 17.22
CA GLU A 51 15.64 22.29 16.62
C GLU A 51 14.38 23.13 16.85
N THR A 52 13.21 22.53 16.76
CA THR A 52 11.92 23.23 16.79
C THR A 52 11.18 23.08 18.12
N GLY A 53 11.43 22.01 18.87
CA GLY A 53 10.65 21.63 20.05
C GLY A 53 9.27 21.05 19.71
N GLU A 54 8.93 20.90 18.42
CA GLU A 54 7.64 20.39 17.96
C GLU A 54 7.73 18.94 17.50
N GLY A 55 6.63 18.19 17.60
CA GLY A 55 6.55 16.79 17.16
C GLY A 55 6.99 15.79 18.22
N ASN A 56 7.29 14.56 17.77
CA ASN A 56 7.73 13.50 18.67
C ASN A 56 9.21 13.66 19.02
N MET A 57 9.51 13.60 20.33
CA MET A 57 10.88 13.69 20.86
C MET A 57 11.80 12.57 20.36
N PHE A 58 11.27 11.38 20.10
CA PHE A 58 12.05 10.23 19.62
C PHE A 58 11.68 9.89 18.19
N ASN A 59 12.68 9.48 17.43
CA ASN A 59 12.43 8.83 16.14
C ASN A 59 11.64 7.53 16.40
N ALA A 60 10.72 7.20 15.50
CA ALA A 60 10.02 5.92 15.58
C ALA A 60 11.07 4.78 15.59
N ASP A 61 10.91 3.83 16.54
CA ASP A 61 11.87 2.74 16.74
C ASP A 61 12.11 1.99 15.41
N PRO A 62 13.36 1.89 14.92
CA PRO A 62 13.67 1.16 13.68
C PRO A 62 13.18 -0.29 13.72
N ALA A 63 13.11 -0.91 14.93
CA ALA A 63 12.59 -2.26 15.10
C ALA A 63 11.09 -2.35 14.85
N LEU A 64 10.31 -1.31 15.17
CA LEU A 64 8.88 -1.23 14.83
C LEU A 64 8.66 -0.96 13.34
N ASN A 65 9.60 -0.27 12.69
CA ASN A 65 9.55 -0.06 11.23
C ASN A 65 9.95 -1.32 10.44
N SER A 66 10.71 -2.25 11.01
CA SER A 66 11.05 -3.52 10.35
C SER A 66 9.87 -4.50 10.28
N PHE A 67 8.86 -4.33 11.14
CA PHE A 67 7.59 -5.06 11.10
C PHE A 67 6.47 -4.33 10.32
N ARG A 68 6.72 -3.13 9.81
CA ARG A 68 5.86 -2.65 8.74
C ARG A 68 6.07 -3.62 7.58
N HIS A 69 5.07 -4.44 7.31
CA HIS A 69 4.90 -5.09 6.02
C HIS A 69 5.36 -4.09 4.97
N ARG A 70 6.10 -4.52 3.95
CA ARG A 70 6.48 -3.67 2.80
C ARG A 70 5.24 -2.86 2.44
N THR A 71 5.11 -1.71 3.07
CA THR A 71 4.04 -0.78 2.76
C THR A 71 4.35 -0.34 1.36
N ASP A 72 3.47 -0.66 0.44
CA ASP A 72 3.50 -0.07 -0.88
C ASP A 72 3.83 1.42 -0.71
N ASN A 73 4.75 1.92 -1.53
CA ASN A 73 5.05 3.34 -1.53
C ASN A 73 3.73 4.10 -1.71
N THR A 74 3.23 4.70 -0.63
CA THR A 74 2.04 5.54 -0.70
C THR A 74 2.43 6.87 -1.32
N LEU A 75 1.67 7.31 -2.30
CA LEU A 75 1.85 8.61 -2.90
C LEU A 75 0.97 9.62 -2.17
N PRO A 76 1.45 10.84 -1.86
CA PRO A 76 0.68 11.85 -1.14
C PRO A 76 -0.65 12.18 -1.82
N MET A 77 -0.63 12.25 -3.13
CA MET A 77 -1.79 12.43 -4.00
C MET A 77 -1.49 11.77 -5.34
N GLN A 78 -2.35 10.85 -5.74
CA GLN A 78 -2.23 10.15 -7.01
C GLN A 78 -3.50 10.35 -7.81
N SER A 79 -3.36 10.63 -9.12
CA SER A 79 -4.48 10.66 -10.06
C SER A 79 -4.55 9.30 -10.74
N VAL A 80 -5.55 8.50 -10.36
CA VAL A 80 -5.74 7.15 -10.90
C VAL A 80 -6.79 7.21 -12.01
N PRO A 81 -6.46 6.81 -13.25
CA PRO A 81 -7.42 6.79 -14.33
C PRO A 81 -8.49 5.74 -14.10
N LEU A 82 -9.75 6.12 -14.29
CA LEU A 82 -10.91 5.22 -14.24
C LEU A 82 -11.34 4.87 -15.65
N TYR A 83 -11.47 3.59 -15.92
CA TYR A 83 -11.87 3.06 -17.24
C TYR A 83 -13.22 2.36 -17.16
N SER A 84 -13.92 2.34 -18.31
CA SER A 84 -15.09 1.49 -18.54
C SER A 84 -14.65 0.26 -19.34
N ILE A 85 -14.93 -0.94 -18.83
CA ILE A 85 -14.60 -2.20 -19.52
C ILE A 85 -15.32 -2.27 -20.88
N GLU A 86 -16.57 -1.82 -20.93
CA GLU A 86 -17.36 -1.78 -22.17
C GLU A 86 -16.73 -0.87 -23.24
N GLY A 87 -16.08 0.22 -22.80
CA GLY A 87 -15.39 1.16 -23.68
C GLY A 87 -14.00 0.74 -24.11
N THR A 88 -13.38 -0.24 -23.42
CA THR A 88 -11.99 -0.66 -23.66
C THR A 88 -11.85 -1.96 -24.44
N ALA A 89 -12.97 -2.62 -24.78
CA ALA A 89 -12.97 -3.94 -25.45
C ALA A 89 -12.15 -5.01 -24.67
N GLY A 90 -12.10 -4.91 -23.34
CA GLY A 90 -11.46 -5.89 -22.46
C GLY A 90 -10.29 -5.36 -21.64
N LEU A 91 -9.70 -6.22 -20.78
CA LEU A 91 -8.54 -5.86 -19.96
C LEU A 91 -7.21 -5.91 -20.72
N VAL A 92 -7.06 -6.82 -21.65
CA VAL A 92 -5.82 -6.97 -22.42
C VAL A 92 -5.47 -5.69 -23.18
N PRO A 93 -6.41 -5.07 -23.94
CA PRO A 93 -6.17 -3.77 -24.55
C PRO A 93 -5.90 -2.65 -23.54
N LEU A 94 -6.55 -2.71 -22.36
CA LEU A 94 -6.36 -1.72 -21.29
C LEU A 94 -4.94 -1.77 -20.71
N PHE A 95 -4.35 -2.96 -20.61
CA PHE A 95 -3.01 -3.17 -20.04
C PHE A 95 -1.89 -3.01 -21.07
N ASN A 96 -2.24 -2.83 -22.34
CA ASN A 96 -1.25 -2.64 -23.38
C ASN A 96 -0.93 -1.15 -23.52
N GLU A 97 0.30 -0.75 -23.17
CA GLU A 97 0.78 0.65 -23.24
C GLU A 97 0.69 1.27 -24.66
N GLN A 98 0.63 0.43 -25.70
CA GLN A 98 0.51 0.90 -27.08
C GLN A 98 -0.92 1.33 -27.46
N ASN A 99 -1.92 0.95 -26.67
CA ASN A 99 -3.30 1.35 -26.91
C ASN A 99 -3.64 2.55 -25.99
N GLU A 100 -3.72 3.75 -26.57
CA GLU A 100 -4.20 4.96 -25.88
C GLU A 100 -5.67 4.83 -25.51
N GLN A 101 -5.97 4.06 -24.46
CA GLN A 101 -7.31 3.99 -23.90
C GLN A 101 -7.62 5.28 -23.14
N LYS A 102 -8.71 5.94 -23.51
CA LYS A 102 -9.12 7.18 -22.84
C LYS A 102 -9.86 6.84 -21.56
N PRO A 103 -9.39 7.32 -20.38
CA PRO A 103 -10.11 7.15 -19.14
C PRO A 103 -11.43 7.94 -19.19
N VAL A 104 -12.47 7.38 -18.59
CA VAL A 104 -13.77 8.08 -18.47
C VAL A 104 -13.75 9.13 -17.35
N ASN A 105 -12.86 8.96 -16.35
CA ASN A 105 -12.66 9.89 -15.25
C ASN A 105 -11.32 9.64 -14.54
N PHE A 106 -11.01 10.44 -13.51
CA PHE A 106 -9.84 10.26 -12.66
C PHE A 106 -10.26 10.24 -11.19
N ILE A 107 -9.62 9.38 -10.41
CA ILE A 107 -9.85 9.22 -8.96
C ILE A 107 -8.65 9.80 -8.23
N HIS A 108 -8.91 10.68 -7.25
CA HIS A 108 -7.91 11.31 -6.42
C HIS A 108 -8.18 10.96 -4.94
N ILE A 109 -7.32 10.13 -4.36
CA ILE A 109 -7.40 9.74 -2.96
C ILE A 109 -6.04 10.01 -2.30
N PRO A 110 -5.99 10.78 -1.21
CA PRO A 110 -4.75 10.97 -0.46
C PRO A 110 -4.22 9.64 0.09
N ASN A 111 -2.89 9.49 0.11
CA ASN A 111 -2.19 8.33 0.67
C ASN A 111 -2.61 6.97 0.07
N LEU A 112 -3.10 6.98 -1.16
CA LEU A 112 -3.43 5.74 -1.88
C LEU A 112 -2.15 4.98 -2.21
N PRO A 113 -2.12 3.64 -2.08
CA PRO A 113 -1.05 2.81 -2.65
C PRO A 113 -0.92 3.06 -4.15
N LYS A 114 0.28 2.86 -4.71
CA LYS A 114 0.48 3.02 -6.15
C LYS A 114 -0.47 2.10 -6.93
N CYS A 115 -1.35 2.71 -7.74
CA CYS A 115 -2.30 2.05 -8.63
C CYS A 115 -2.06 2.51 -10.07
N ASP A 116 -2.27 1.60 -11.02
CA ASP A 116 -2.10 1.90 -12.44
C ASP A 116 -3.44 2.28 -13.11
N GLY A 117 -4.56 1.86 -12.48
CA GLY A 117 -5.89 2.21 -12.96
C GLY A 117 -7.00 1.77 -12.03
N ALA A 118 -8.22 2.09 -12.43
CA ALA A 118 -9.44 1.71 -11.76
C ALA A 118 -10.52 1.30 -12.77
N ILE A 119 -11.39 0.38 -12.37
CA ILE A 119 -12.54 -0.07 -13.17
C ILE A 119 -13.78 -0.27 -12.31
N TYR A 120 -14.95 -0.25 -12.92
CA TYR A 120 -16.19 -0.67 -12.28
C TYR A 120 -16.27 -2.19 -12.20
N VAL A 121 -16.73 -2.69 -11.05
CA VAL A 121 -16.99 -4.12 -10.84
C VAL A 121 -18.39 -4.45 -11.36
N SER A 122 -18.50 -5.58 -12.07
CA SER A 122 -19.77 -6.19 -12.47
C SER A 122 -19.94 -7.57 -11.83
N GLY A 123 -21.17 -8.00 -11.66
CA GLY A 123 -21.50 -9.28 -11.03
C GLY A 123 -21.46 -9.25 -9.50
N ASP A 124 -21.73 -10.41 -8.91
CA ASP A 124 -21.94 -10.60 -7.47
C ASP A 124 -21.00 -11.63 -6.83
N SER A 125 -20.04 -12.16 -7.58
CA SER A 125 -19.15 -13.23 -7.11
C SER A 125 -18.28 -12.85 -5.92
N MET A 126 -18.07 -11.55 -5.70
CA MET A 126 -17.32 -11.01 -4.55
C MET A 126 -18.24 -10.35 -3.49
N TYR A 127 -19.57 -10.56 -3.59
CA TYR A 127 -20.52 -10.09 -2.58
C TYR A 127 -20.27 -10.84 -1.24
N PRO A 128 -20.39 -10.19 -0.06
CA PRO A 128 -20.74 -8.78 0.17
C PRO A 128 -19.57 -7.80 0.12
N LEU A 129 -18.36 -8.28 -0.11
CA LEU A 129 -17.14 -7.45 -0.10
C LEU A 129 -17.15 -6.43 -1.25
N LEU A 130 -17.45 -6.89 -2.47
CA LEU A 130 -17.67 -6.03 -3.63
C LEU A 130 -19.08 -6.27 -4.19
N LYS A 131 -19.71 -5.17 -4.61
CA LYS A 131 -21.03 -5.19 -5.28
C LYS A 131 -20.87 -4.69 -6.70
N SER A 132 -21.77 -5.09 -7.57
CA SER A 132 -21.88 -4.50 -8.91
C SER A 132 -22.03 -2.98 -8.80
N GLY A 133 -21.20 -2.23 -9.56
CA GLY A 133 -21.10 -0.78 -9.50
C GLY A 133 -20.05 -0.24 -8.51
N ASP A 134 -19.45 -1.06 -7.65
CA ASP A 134 -18.27 -0.68 -6.89
C ASP A 134 -17.09 -0.45 -7.86
N ILE A 135 -16.11 0.34 -7.44
CA ILE A 135 -14.89 0.57 -8.21
C ILE A 135 -13.73 -0.16 -7.53
N VAL A 136 -12.92 -0.88 -8.29
CA VAL A 136 -11.65 -1.43 -7.82
C VAL A 136 -10.49 -0.68 -8.44
N LEU A 137 -9.50 -0.35 -7.60
CA LEU A 137 -8.24 0.22 -8.02
C LEU A 137 -7.20 -0.89 -8.04
N TYR A 138 -6.44 -0.96 -9.09
CA TYR A 138 -5.55 -2.09 -9.35
C TYR A 138 -4.13 -1.65 -9.69
N LYS A 139 -3.20 -2.59 -9.47
CA LYS A 139 -1.83 -2.54 -9.98
C LYS A 139 -1.60 -3.72 -10.89
N GLN A 140 -1.22 -3.44 -12.13
CA GLN A 140 -0.93 -4.47 -13.13
C GLN A 140 0.27 -5.32 -12.71
N LEU A 141 0.17 -6.63 -12.93
CA LEU A 141 1.28 -7.56 -12.82
C LEU A 141 1.71 -7.98 -14.22
N HIS A 142 3.02 -7.98 -14.45
CA HIS A 142 3.60 -8.40 -15.72
C HIS A 142 4.01 -9.87 -15.70
N ASN A 143 4.18 -10.45 -14.52
CA ASN A 143 4.55 -11.83 -14.34
C ASN A 143 3.57 -12.53 -13.38
N ILE A 144 3.05 -13.69 -13.80
CA ILE A 144 2.17 -14.51 -12.97
C ILE A 144 2.90 -15.11 -11.76
N GLU A 145 4.22 -15.21 -11.80
CA GLU A 145 5.03 -15.67 -10.66
C GLU A 145 5.02 -14.69 -9.48
N ASP A 146 4.63 -13.44 -9.71
CA ASP A 146 4.54 -12.40 -8.67
C ASP A 146 3.21 -12.46 -7.89
N ILE A 147 2.41 -13.52 -8.06
CA ILE A 147 1.15 -13.69 -7.36
C ILE A 147 1.40 -14.01 -5.88
N PHE A 148 0.71 -13.29 -5.00
CA PHE A 148 0.55 -13.65 -3.60
C PHE A 148 -0.74 -14.47 -3.43
N TRP A 149 -0.59 -15.70 -2.95
CA TRP A 149 -1.73 -16.60 -2.76
C TRP A 149 -2.67 -16.08 -1.67
N GLY A 150 -3.95 -16.04 -1.98
CA GLY A 150 -4.99 -15.52 -1.08
C GLY A 150 -5.34 -14.05 -1.30
N ASP A 151 -4.59 -13.33 -2.10
CA ASP A 151 -4.91 -11.94 -2.45
C ASP A 151 -5.96 -11.87 -3.56
N MET A 152 -6.58 -10.69 -3.68
CA MET A 152 -7.64 -10.41 -4.65
C MET A 152 -7.05 -9.85 -5.94
N TYR A 153 -7.47 -10.42 -7.05
CA TYR A 153 -6.98 -10.06 -8.38
C TYR A 153 -8.12 -9.75 -9.34
N LEU A 154 -7.87 -8.78 -10.20
CA LEU A 154 -8.62 -8.54 -11.41
C LEU A 154 -7.97 -9.36 -12.52
N LEU A 155 -8.75 -10.16 -13.22
CA LEU A 155 -8.28 -11.15 -14.20
C LEU A 155 -9.04 -11.01 -15.51
N SER A 156 -8.32 -11.15 -16.62
CA SER A 156 -8.88 -11.50 -17.92
C SER A 156 -8.56 -12.97 -18.23
N ILE A 157 -9.58 -13.76 -18.47
CA ILE A 157 -9.48 -15.19 -18.71
C ILE A 157 -10.09 -15.51 -20.06
N ASP A 158 -9.36 -16.24 -20.89
CA ASP A 158 -9.85 -16.76 -22.16
C ASP A 158 -10.48 -18.14 -21.96
N LEU A 159 -11.76 -18.24 -22.22
CA LEU A 159 -12.48 -19.51 -22.21
C LEU A 159 -13.12 -19.71 -23.58
N GLU A 160 -12.55 -20.61 -24.37
CA GLU A 160 -13.07 -21.00 -25.70
C GLU A 160 -13.17 -19.83 -26.69
N GLY A 161 -12.26 -18.83 -26.56
CA GLY A 161 -12.24 -17.64 -27.41
C GLY A 161 -13.08 -16.48 -26.89
N GLU A 162 -13.75 -16.66 -25.76
CA GLU A 162 -14.46 -15.57 -25.05
C GLU A 162 -13.63 -15.04 -23.89
N GLU A 163 -13.53 -13.71 -23.77
CA GLU A 163 -12.85 -13.05 -22.67
C GLU A 163 -13.80 -12.84 -21.48
N TYR A 164 -13.41 -13.37 -20.31
CA TYR A 164 -14.11 -13.16 -19.06
C TYR A 164 -13.28 -12.28 -18.12
N ILE A 165 -13.84 -11.15 -17.76
CA ILE A 165 -13.22 -10.23 -16.79
C ILE A 165 -13.85 -10.48 -15.43
N VAL A 166 -13.03 -10.90 -14.46
CA VAL A 166 -13.48 -11.28 -13.13
C VAL A 166 -12.59 -10.72 -12.03
N VAL A 167 -13.18 -10.48 -10.88
CA VAL A 167 -12.44 -10.23 -9.63
C VAL A 167 -12.57 -11.47 -8.76
N LYS A 168 -11.45 -12.07 -8.34
CA LYS A 168 -11.40 -13.27 -7.53
C LYS A 168 -10.19 -13.27 -6.59
N TYR A 169 -10.27 -14.07 -5.54
CA TYR A 169 -9.05 -14.49 -4.83
C TYR A 169 -8.33 -15.55 -5.66
N ILE A 170 -7.00 -15.50 -5.67
CA ILE A 170 -6.22 -16.56 -6.29
C ILE A 170 -5.58 -17.39 -5.19
N GLN A 171 -5.83 -18.69 -5.22
CA GLN A 171 -5.21 -19.68 -4.34
C GLN A 171 -4.42 -20.68 -5.16
N LYS A 172 -3.50 -21.37 -4.48
CA LYS A 172 -2.74 -22.46 -5.10
C LYS A 172 -3.68 -23.62 -5.41
N SER A 173 -3.66 -24.09 -6.66
CA SER A 173 -4.36 -25.32 -7.05
C SER A 173 -3.53 -26.54 -6.66
N GLU A 174 -4.18 -27.67 -6.42
CA GLU A 174 -3.54 -28.98 -6.29
C GLU A 174 -3.01 -29.51 -7.63
N ARG A 175 -3.48 -28.96 -8.73
CA ARG A 175 -3.08 -29.32 -10.09
C ARG A 175 -1.93 -28.44 -10.55
N GLU A 176 -0.84 -29.06 -11.01
CA GLU A 176 0.29 -28.34 -11.59
C GLU A 176 -0.13 -27.58 -12.85
N GLY A 177 0.33 -26.33 -12.99
CA GLY A 177 -0.04 -25.44 -14.10
C GLY A 177 -1.41 -24.77 -13.96
N TYR A 178 -2.09 -24.93 -12.81
CA TYR A 178 -3.39 -24.34 -12.52
C TYR A 178 -3.34 -23.41 -11.31
N VAL A 179 -4.26 -22.46 -11.30
CA VAL A 179 -4.61 -21.65 -10.13
C VAL A 179 -6.07 -21.88 -9.76
N LYS A 180 -6.37 -21.79 -8.47
CA LYS A 180 -7.74 -21.88 -7.98
C LYS A 180 -8.29 -20.47 -7.81
N LEU A 181 -9.37 -20.18 -8.51
CA LEU A 181 -10.14 -18.94 -8.36
C LEU A 181 -11.23 -19.14 -7.33
N VAL A 182 -11.20 -18.33 -6.29
CA VAL A 182 -12.12 -18.42 -5.15
C VAL A 182 -12.97 -17.14 -5.10
N SER A 183 -14.28 -17.35 -4.92
CA SER A 183 -15.25 -16.28 -4.77
C SER A 183 -15.44 -15.91 -3.29
N GLN A 184 -15.75 -14.66 -3.00
CA GLN A 184 -16.21 -14.27 -1.66
C GLN A 184 -17.66 -14.71 -1.42
N ASN A 185 -18.47 -14.69 -2.47
CA ASN A 185 -19.86 -15.12 -2.40
C ASN A 185 -19.93 -16.68 -2.44
N PRO A 186 -20.45 -17.33 -1.38
CA PRO A 186 -20.48 -18.78 -1.29
C PRO A 186 -21.41 -19.46 -2.30
N HIS A 187 -22.28 -18.71 -2.99
CA HIS A 187 -23.09 -19.25 -4.08
C HIS A 187 -22.31 -19.50 -5.36
N HIS A 188 -21.09 -18.99 -5.46
CA HIS A 188 -20.18 -19.22 -6.57
C HIS A 188 -19.13 -20.25 -6.18
N ALA A 189 -19.14 -21.40 -6.81
CA ALA A 189 -18.15 -22.45 -6.58
C ALA A 189 -16.74 -22.02 -7.04
N ASP A 190 -15.72 -22.52 -6.36
CA ASP A 190 -14.33 -22.37 -6.75
C ASP A 190 -14.07 -23.05 -8.08
N LYS A 191 -13.14 -22.51 -8.87
CA LYS A 191 -12.79 -23.06 -10.18
C LYS A 191 -11.28 -23.06 -10.38
N ASP A 192 -10.75 -24.21 -10.77
CA ASP A 192 -9.37 -24.32 -11.25
C ASP A 192 -9.28 -23.83 -12.70
N ILE A 193 -8.37 -22.91 -12.95
CA ILE A 193 -8.10 -22.36 -14.29
C ILE A 193 -6.65 -22.60 -14.62
N GLU A 194 -6.41 -23.10 -15.85
CA GLU A 194 -5.06 -23.23 -16.37
C GLU A 194 -4.40 -21.84 -16.53
N ILE A 195 -3.16 -21.73 -16.05
CA ILE A 195 -2.41 -20.46 -16.06
C ILE A 195 -2.31 -19.87 -17.48
N SER A 196 -2.16 -20.72 -18.49
CA SER A 196 -2.10 -20.35 -19.90
C SER A 196 -3.34 -19.59 -20.41
N ARG A 197 -4.49 -19.73 -19.74
CA ARG A 197 -5.74 -19.06 -20.08
C ARG A 197 -5.86 -17.65 -19.48
N ILE A 198 -4.98 -17.28 -18.56
CA ILE A 198 -4.96 -15.94 -17.96
C ILE A 198 -4.22 -15.02 -18.92
N ARG A 199 -4.95 -14.07 -19.52
CA ARG A 199 -4.44 -13.12 -20.50
C ARG A 199 -3.91 -11.83 -19.88
N ALA A 200 -4.52 -11.42 -18.77
CA ALA A 200 -4.13 -10.24 -18.03
C ALA A 200 -4.44 -10.43 -16.54
N ILE A 201 -3.59 -9.88 -15.68
CA ILE A 201 -3.73 -9.97 -14.23
C ILE A 201 -3.31 -8.66 -13.57
N ALA A 202 -4.07 -8.23 -12.57
CA ALA A 202 -3.73 -7.09 -11.76
C ALA A 202 -4.14 -7.32 -10.30
N LEU A 203 -3.29 -6.92 -9.36
CA LEU A 203 -3.56 -6.95 -7.94
C LEU A 203 -4.54 -5.84 -7.57
N VAL A 204 -5.64 -6.18 -6.90
CA VAL A 204 -6.58 -5.19 -6.36
C VAL A 204 -5.98 -4.55 -5.12
N LYS A 205 -5.79 -3.24 -5.15
CA LYS A 205 -5.13 -2.46 -4.09
C LYS A 205 -6.12 -1.74 -3.19
N ALA A 206 -7.28 -1.36 -3.72
CA ALA A 206 -8.32 -0.66 -3.01
C ALA A 206 -9.67 -0.84 -3.69
N SER A 207 -10.75 -0.56 -2.98
CA SER A 207 -12.09 -0.51 -3.53
C SER A 207 -12.84 0.71 -3.02
N ILE A 208 -13.75 1.24 -3.85
CA ILE A 208 -14.62 2.37 -3.52
C ILE A 208 -16.06 1.91 -3.68
N ARG A 209 -16.85 2.11 -2.65
CA ARG A 209 -18.29 1.90 -2.67
C ARG A 209 -19.03 3.21 -2.49
N MET A 210 -19.94 3.50 -3.40
CA MET A 210 -20.85 4.61 -3.27
C MET A 210 -22.21 4.11 -2.75
N ASN A 211 -22.55 4.52 -1.53
CA ASN A 211 -23.85 4.21 -0.95
C ASN A 211 -24.75 5.43 -1.17
N SER A 212 -25.69 5.35 -2.11
CA SER A 212 -26.73 6.35 -2.24
C SER A 212 -27.83 6.06 -1.22
N ILE A 213 -27.97 6.94 -0.24
CA ILE A 213 -29.14 6.95 0.63
C ILE A 213 -30.23 7.70 -0.15
N ARG A 214 -31.28 6.99 -0.54
CA ARG A 214 -32.50 7.59 -1.06
C ARG A 214 -33.52 7.79 0.06
#